data_7ab36b3e22909fde44ac29a923a4b0e7
#
_entry.id   7ab36b3e22909fde44ac29a923a4b0e7
#
_cell.length_a   1.000
_cell.length_b   1.000
_cell.length_c   1.000
_cell.angle_alpha   90.00
_cell.angle_beta   90.00
_cell.angle_gamma   90.00
#
_symmetry.space_group_name_H-M   'P 1'
#
loop_
_entity.id
_entity.type
_entity.pdbx_description
1 polymer ?
#
loop_
_entity_poly.entity_id
_entity_poly.type
_entity_poly.pdbx_seq_one_letter_code
_entity_poly.pdbx_strand_id
1 'polypeptide(L)'
;DGKMIENGCADDIFYNPQTEYTKKLLSDATAEQLLVKEKVFAAQENPLFTVRHLKKRFQNEEGVNDVSFDICEGEVFALAGESGSGKTTLAKILTGLEQPDSGEVFCRGERVDRKNRKRNKNMHGKVRMIFQDPYSSLNPCMTINEMLTETLRAKEKQIKFDQKERKKDRQRQIEQMLTRVGLSSLDGKRYPRELSGGQRQKA
;
A
#
# COMPACT_ATOMS: atom_id res chain seq x y z
N ASP A 1 22.84 -14.65 2.10
CA ASP A 1 23.83 -15.72 1.83
C ASP A 1 24.88 -15.87 2.94
N GLY A 2 24.76 -15.13 4.07
CA GLY A 2 25.60 -15.28 5.26
C GLY A 2 27.08 -14.90 5.07
N LYS A 3 27.44 -14.19 4.02
CA LYS A 3 28.79 -13.66 3.80
C LYS A 3 28.92 -12.25 4.31
N MET A 4 29.96 -11.98 5.10
CA MET A 4 30.35 -10.63 5.45
C MET A 4 30.96 -9.98 4.21
N ILE A 5 30.41 -8.86 3.76
CA ILE A 5 30.83 -8.16 2.54
C ILE A 5 31.83 -7.06 2.88
N GLU A 6 31.61 -6.37 4.00
CA GLU A 6 32.46 -5.29 4.48
C GLU A 6 32.41 -5.23 6.01
N ASN A 7 33.52 -4.87 6.65
CA ASN A 7 33.58 -4.56 8.06
C ASN A 7 34.55 -3.40 8.28
N GLY A 8 34.30 -2.59 9.31
CA GLY A 8 35.13 -1.44 9.67
C GLY A 8 34.54 -0.73 10.89
N CYS A 9 35.14 0.37 11.32
CA CYS A 9 34.50 1.22 12.31
C CYS A 9 33.27 1.92 11.67
N ALA A 10 32.38 2.46 12.50
CA ALA A 10 31.17 3.09 12.00
C ALA A 10 31.47 4.22 10.99
N ASP A 11 32.46 5.06 11.29
CA ASP A 11 32.85 6.16 10.44
C ASP A 11 33.36 5.70 9.06
N ASP A 12 34.15 4.62 9.00
CA ASP A 12 34.63 4.07 7.75
C ASP A 12 33.46 3.53 6.90
N ILE A 13 32.54 2.79 7.51
CA ILE A 13 31.39 2.23 6.81
C ILE A 13 30.44 3.32 6.30
N PHE A 14 30.17 4.35 7.12
CA PHE A 14 29.21 5.38 6.75
C PHE A 14 29.78 6.47 5.84
N TYR A 15 31.03 6.86 6.01
CA TYR A 15 31.60 7.99 5.27
C TYR A 15 32.61 7.59 4.19
N ASN A 16 33.16 6.37 4.26
CA ASN A 16 34.14 5.89 3.30
C ASN A 16 33.95 4.42 2.89
N PRO A 17 32.72 4.03 2.49
CA PRO A 17 32.41 2.65 2.13
C PRO A 17 33.25 2.19 0.93
N GLN A 18 33.84 1.01 1.04
CA GLN A 18 34.74 0.47 0.01
C GLN A 18 33.99 -0.37 -1.02
N THR A 19 32.91 -1.08 -0.62
CA THR A 19 32.20 -1.95 -1.53
C THR A 19 31.00 -1.26 -2.19
N GLU A 20 30.75 -1.59 -3.45
CA GLU A 20 29.56 -1.09 -4.19
C GLU A 20 28.26 -1.47 -3.50
N TYR A 21 28.19 -2.60 -2.82
CA TYR A 21 27.03 -3.03 -2.07
C TYR A 21 26.75 -2.11 -0.89
N THR A 22 27.77 -1.74 -0.09
CA THR A 22 27.63 -0.84 1.05
C THR A 22 27.25 0.57 0.57
N LYS A 23 27.88 1.05 -0.50
CA LYS A 23 27.55 2.35 -1.12
C LYS A 23 26.07 2.40 -1.54
N LYS A 24 25.60 1.35 -2.21
CA LYS A 24 24.20 1.25 -2.60
C LYS A 24 23.26 1.20 -1.41
N LEU A 25 23.59 0.41 -0.39
CA LEU A 25 22.77 0.30 0.83
C LEU A 25 22.67 1.64 1.56
N LEU A 26 23.77 2.39 1.62
CA LEU A 26 23.79 3.73 2.23
C LEU A 26 23.02 4.75 1.38
N SER A 27 23.15 4.72 0.06
CA SER A 27 22.37 5.59 -0.83
C SER A 27 20.86 5.31 -0.76
N ASP A 28 20.47 4.07 -0.57
CA ASP A 28 19.06 3.68 -0.39
C ASP A 28 18.53 4.08 1.01
N ALA A 29 19.41 4.12 2.03
CA ALA A 29 19.08 4.51 3.40
C ALA A 29 19.08 6.02 3.61
N THR A 30 20.00 6.73 2.95
CA THR A 30 20.03 8.21 2.95
C THR A 30 19.13 8.71 1.83
N ALA A 31 17.85 8.86 2.14
CA ALA A 31 16.82 9.36 1.22
C ALA A 31 17.03 10.85 0.78
N GLU A 32 18.24 11.34 0.81
CA GLU A 32 18.59 12.69 0.34
C GLU A 32 18.45 12.90 -1.18
N GLN A 33 18.18 11.85 -1.93
CA GLN A 33 17.99 11.94 -3.39
C GLN A 33 16.54 11.90 -3.87
N LEU A 34 15.57 11.89 -2.98
CA LEU A 34 14.27 12.38 -3.35
C LEU A 34 14.31 13.92 -3.39
N LEU A 35 15.05 14.45 -4.34
CA LEU A 35 14.74 15.76 -4.92
C LEU A 35 13.34 15.60 -5.53
N VAL A 36 12.33 15.66 -4.66
CA VAL A 36 10.98 15.98 -5.05
C VAL A 36 11.13 17.34 -5.72
N LYS A 37 11.19 17.36 -7.06
CA LYS A 37 10.92 18.59 -7.80
C LYS A 37 9.60 19.06 -7.21
N GLU A 38 9.62 20.18 -6.50
CA GLU A 38 8.41 20.83 -6.06
C GLU A 38 7.56 21.08 -7.30
N LYS A 39 6.70 20.14 -7.62
CA LYS A 39 5.57 20.43 -8.45
C LYS A 39 4.66 21.26 -7.56
N VAL A 40 4.73 22.56 -7.73
CA VAL A 40 3.69 23.47 -7.25
C VAL A 40 2.41 22.96 -7.92
N PHE A 41 1.64 22.14 -7.22
CA PHE A 41 0.31 21.77 -7.67
C PHE A 41 -0.53 23.03 -7.54
N ALA A 42 -0.73 23.71 -8.66
CA ALA A 42 -1.75 24.76 -8.75
C ALA A 42 -3.05 24.13 -8.23
N ALA A 43 -3.77 24.87 -7.40
CA ALA A 43 -5.05 24.43 -6.87
C ALA A 43 -5.91 23.92 -8.03
N GLN A 44 -6.05 22.60 -8.14
CA GLN A 44 -6.87 22.01 -9.17
C GLN A 44 -8.33 22.21 -8.78
N GLU A 45 -9.13 22.64 -9.73
CA GLU A 45 -10.58 22.85 -9.52
C GLU A 45 -11.30 21.59 -9.03
N ASN A 46 -10.72 20.39 -9.27
CA ASN A 46 -11.28 19.11 -8.87
C ASN A 46 -10.21 18.22 -8.19
N PRO A 47 -10.04 18.26 -6.86
CA PRO A 47 -9.13 17.38 -6.14
C PRO A 47 -9.56 15.93 -6.25
N LEU A 48 -8.57 15.00 -6.21
CA LEU A 48 -8.82 13.56 -6.16
C LEU A 48 -9.53 13.16 -4.86
N PHE A 49 -9.04 13.68 -3.73
CA PHE A 49 -9.68 13.56 -2.43
C PHE A 49 -9.93 14.94 -1.83
N THR A 50 -11.10 15.06 -1.22
CA THR A 50 -11.50 16.22 -0.41
C THR A 50 -11.92 15.72 0.96
N VAL A 51 -11.26 16.19 2.00
CA VAL A 51 -11.56 15.87 3.40
C VAL A 51 -11.99 17.15 4.12
N ARG A 52 -13.12 17.13 4.81
CA ARG A 52 -13.67 18.28 5.51
C ARG A 52 -14.12 17.93 6.92
N HIS A 53 -13.55 18.62 7.89
CA HIS A 53 -13.91 18.56 9.31
C HIS A 53 -14.00 17.15 9.88
N LEU A 54 -13.06 16.28 9.46
CA LEU A 54 -13.07 14.86 9.80
C LEU A 54 -12.76 14.64 11.26
N LYS A 55 -13.63 13.89 11.96
CA LYS A 55 -13.44 13.50 13.35
C LYS A 55 -13.68 12.00 13.51
N LYS A 56 -12.83 11.37 14.35
CA LYS A 56 -12.99 9.97 14.74
C LYS A 56 -12.48 9.79 16.16
N ARG A 57 -13.31 9.20 17.01
CA ARG A 57 -12.96 8.83 18.40
C ARG A 57 -13.07 7.33 18.58
N PHE A 58 -12.23 6.76 19.39
CA PHE A 58 -12.27 5.37 19.81
C PHE A 58 -12.44 5.32 21.33
N GLN A 59 -13.62 4.92 21.82
CA GLN A 59 -13.95 4.84 23.25
C GLN A 59 -13.53 6.09 24.02
N ASN A 60 -12.33 6.12 24.60
CA ASN A 60 -11.81 7.23 25.40
C ASN A 60 -10.63 7.96 24.73
N GLU A 61 -10.25 7.60 23.50
CA GLU A 61 -9.09 8.19 22.81
C GLU A 61 -9.51 8.96 21.55
N GLU A 62 -8.91 10.12 21.34
CA GLU A 62 -9.06 10.88 20.11
C GLU A 62 -8.20 10.24 19.00
N GLY A 63 -8.85 9.70 17.96
CA GLY A 63 -8.15 9.15 16.81
C GLY A 63 -7.83 10.19 15.74
N VAL A 64 -8.82 11.01 15.37
CA VAL A 64 -8.70 12.11 14.38
C VAL A 64 -9.56 13.26 14.87
N ASN A 65 -9.02 14.47 14.94
CA ASN A 65 -9.75 15.62 15.46
C ASN A 65 -9.70 16.81 14.48
N ASP A 66 -10.84 17.06 13.85
CA ASP A 66 -11.13 18.20 12.97
C ASP A 66 -10.10 18.42 11.83
N VAL A 67 -9.84 17.36 11.05
CA VAL A 67 -8.86 17.37 9.97
C VAL A 67 -9.53 17.72 8.64
N SER A 68 -8.94 18.68 7.91
CA SER A 68 -9.40 19.10 6.58
C SER A 68 -8.19 19.25 5.65
N PHE A 69 -8.24 18.69 4.44
CA PHE A 69 -7.23 18.82 3.40
C PHE A 69 -7.77 18.33 2.05
N ASP A 70 -7.05 18.65 1.00
CA ASP A 70 -7.29 18.15 -0.36
C ASP A 70 -6.05 17.39 -0.85
N ILE A 71 -6.27 16.37 -1.68
CA ILE A 71 -5.20 15.63 -2.37
C ILE A 71 -5.48 15.71 -3.87
N CYS A 72 -4.50 16.17 -4.63
CA CYS A 72 -4.60 16.30 -6.08
C CYS A 72 -4.25 14.99 -6.82
N GLU A 73 -4.66 14.85 -8.05
CA GLU A 73 -4.30 13.70 -8.88
C GLU A 73 -2.79 13.72 -9.21
N GLY A 74 -2.10 12.60 -8.98
CA GLY A 74 -0.66 12.47 -9.18
C GLY A 74 0.21 13.09 -8.06
N GLU A 75 -0.41 13.59 -6.99
CA GLU A 75 0.28 14.12 -5.83
C GLU A 75 0.81 12.98 -4.92
N VAL A 76 1.98 13.20 -4.34
CA VAL A 76 2.50 12.42 -3.21
C VAL A 76 2.23 13.20 -1.93
N PHE A 77 1.15 12.83 -1.25
CA PHE A 77 0.74 13.47 0.00
C PHE A 77 1.33 12.72 1.20
N ALA A 78 2.13 13.41 2.02
CA ALA A 78 2.74 12.83 3.22
C ALA A 78 1.96 13.25 4.48
N LEU A 79 1.71 12.27 5.36
CA LEU A 79 1.06 12.47 6.65
C LEU A 79 2.06 12.15 7.77
N ALA A 80 2.59 13.18 8.42
CA ALA A 80 3.56 13.06 9.51
C ALA A 80 2.89 13.30 10.87
N GLY A 81 3.47 12.72 11.93
CA GLY A 81 3.01 12.89 13.31
C GLY A 81 3.48 11.75 14.21
N GLU A 82 3.33 11.89 15.51
CA GLU A 82 3.71 10.91 16.52
C GLU A 82 2.89 9.62 16.43
N SER A 83 3.38 8.54 17.08
CA SER A 83 2.60 7.30 17.20
C SER A 83 1.31 7.59 17.95
N GLY A 84 0.18 7.04 17.47
CA GLY A 84 -1.13 7.29 18.06
C GLY A 84 -1.85 8.56 17.56
N SER A 85 -1.20 9.44 16.77
CA SER A 85 -1.82 10.69 16.28
C SER A 85 -2.94 10.52 15.25
N GLY A 86 -3.41 9.30 14.98
CA GLY A 86 -4.54 9.05 14.10
C GLY A 86 -4.21 8.84 12.61
N LYS A 87 -2.92 8.80 12.19
CA LYS A 87 -2.51 8.61 10.78
C LYS A 87 -3.11 7.37 10.14
N THR A 88 -2.98 6.22 10.81
CA THR A 88 -3.54 4.95 10.32
C THR A 88 -5.06 4.98 10.27
N THR A 89 -5.70 5.64 11.24
CA THR A 89 -7.15 5.84 11.26
C THR A 89 -7.62 6.67 10.07
N LEU A 90 -6.92 7.76 9.79
CA LEU A 90 -7.20 8.61 8.63
C LEU A 90 -7.06 7.82 7.32
N ALA A 91 -5.96 7.07 7.14
CA ALA A 91 -5.76 6.22 5.98
C ALA A 91 -6.88 5.17 5.80
N LYS A 92 -7.33 4.55 6.91
CA LYS A 92 -8.48 3.61 6.89
C LYS A 92 -9.79 4.30 6.51
N ILE A 93 -10.01 5.55 6.92
CA ILE A 93 -11.19 6.31 6.53
C ILE A 93 -11.14 6.65 5.03
N LEU A 94 -10.01 7.13 4.52
CA LEU A 94 -9.83 7.43 3.09
C LEU A 94 -10.06 6.21 2.18
N THR A 95 -9.70 5.02 2.66
CA THR A 95 -9.93 3.76 1.92
C THR A 95 -11.32 3.16 2.14
N GLY A 96 -12.15 3.77 3.00
CA GLY A 96 -13.48 3.26 3.33
C GLY A 96 -13.48 2.03 4.24
N LEU A 97 -12.35 1.68 4.85
CA LEU A 97 -12.24 0.59 5.84
C LEU A 97 -12.80 0.99 7.20
N GLU A 98 -12.74 2.28 7.52
CA GLU A 98 -13.27 2.86 8.77
C GLU A 98 -14.25 3.99 8.44
N GLN A 99 -15.20 4.26 9.36
CA GLN A 99 -16.13 5.39 9.23
C GLN A 99 -15.75 6.53 10.17
N PRO A 100 -15.77 7.77 9.71
CA PRO A 100 -15.68 8.92 10.61
C PRO A 100 -16.93 9.02 11.46
N ASP A 101 -16.81 9.64 12.63
CA ASP A 101 -17.97 9.98 13.47
C ASP A 101 -18.65 11.26 12.99
N SER A 102 -17.85 12.21 12.46
CA SER A 102 -18.35 13.40 11.78
C SER A 102 -17.39 13.87 10.69
N GLY A 103 -17.83 14.82 9.87
CA GLY A 103 -17.10 15.29 8.71
C GLY A 103 -17.40 14.48 7.46
N GLU A 104 -16.72 14.81 6.37
CA GLU A 104 -17.00 14.23 5.06
C GLU A 104 -15.70 13.95 4.31
N VAL A 105 -15.73 12.88 3.53
CA VAL A 105 -14.67 12.51 2.60
C VAL A 105 -15.29 12.32 1.22
N PHE A 106 -14.72 12.97 0.22
CA PHE A 106 -15.09 12.79 -1.18
C PHE A 106 -13.89 12.26 -1.95
N CYS A 107 -14.14 11.36 -2.89
CA CYS A 107 -13.16 10.88 -3.87
C CYS A 107 -13.72 11.16 -5.26
N ARG A 108 -13.04 12.00 -6.03
CA ARG A 108 -13.50 12.47 -7.36
C ARG A 108 -14.95 13.02 -7.31
N GLY A 109 -15.27 13.81 -6.28
CA GLY A 109 -16.60 14.37 -6.06
C GLY A 109 -17.66 13.40 -5.54
N GLU A 110 -17.37 12.11 -5.44
CA GLU A 110 -18.28 11.11 -4.85
C GLU A 110 -18.00 10.94 -3.36
N ARG A 111 -19.02 11.06 -2.51
CA ARG A 111 -18.87 10.87 -1.06
C ARG A 111 -18.50 9.42 -0.73
N VAL A 112 -17.44 9.27 0.03
CA VAL A 112 -16.99 7.98 0.59
C VAL A 112 -17.88 7.64 1.79
N ASP A 113 -18.73 6.62 1.65
CA ASP A 113 -19.63 6.20 2.73
C ASP A 113 -19.72 4.67 2.79
N ARG A 114 -19.26 4.07 3.90
CA ARG A 114 -19.29 2.63 4.12
C ARG A 114 -20.73 2.06 4.10
N LYS A 115 -21.72 2.83 4.52
CA LYS A 115 -23.12 2.39 4.54
C LYS A 115 -23.68 2.19 3.13
N ASN A 116 -23.15 2.89 2.15
CA ASN A 116 -23.61 2.81 0.77
C ASN A 116 -22.69 1.94 -0.10
N ARG A 117 -22.72 0.62 0.11
CA ARG A 117 -21.93 -0.36 -0.66
C ARG A 117 -22.10 -0.25 -2.19
N LYS A 118 -23.24 0.25 -2.67
CA LYS A 118 -23.47 0.46 -4.12
C LYS A 118 -22.68 1.67 -4.65
N ARG A 119 -22.58 2.76 -3.90
CA ARG A 119 -21.77 3.94 -4.24
C ARG A 119 -20.27 3.63 -4.15
N ASN A 120 -19.85 2.90 -3.11
CA ASN A 120 -18.46 2.52 -2.93
C ASN A 120 -17.94 1.50 -3.96
N LYS A 121 -18.80 0.86 -4.77
CA LYS A 121 -18.33 -0.03 -5.86
C LYS A 121 -17.39 0.69 -6.82
N ASN A 122 -17.56 1.97 -7.03
CA ASN A 122 -16.67 2.76 -7.90
C ASN A 122 -15.29 3.02 -7.26
N MET A 123 -15.19 2.97 -5.92
CA MET A 123 -13.92 3.11 -5.19
C MET A 123 -13.22 1.77 -4.96
N HIS A 124 -13.98 0.68 -4.76
CA HIS A 124 -13.40 -0.64 -4.57
C HIS A 124 -12.52 -1.04 -5.77
N GLY A 125 -11.24 -1.22 -5.52
CA GLY A 125 -10.23 -1.53 -6.53
C GLY A 125 -9.50 -0.32 -7.13
N LYS A 126 -9.96 0.93 -6.90
CA LYS A 126 -9.26 2.16 -7.31
C LYS A 126 -8.38 2.69 -6.19
N VAL A 127 -8.84 2.61 -4.93
CA VAL A 127 -8.07 2.99 -3.74
C VAL A 127 -7.59 1.74 -3.04
N ARG A 128 -6.31 1.69 -2.69
CA ARG A 128 -5.70 0.54 -2.02
C ARG A 128 -4.89 1.00 -0.83
N MET A 129 -4.84 0.18 0.20
CA MET A 129 -4.03 0.39 1.39
C MET A 129 -2.98 -0.71 1.47
N ILE A 130 -1.73 -0.32 1.70
CA ILE A 130 -0.64 -1.21 2.09
C ILE A 130 -0.51 -1.09 3.60
N PHE A 131 -0.65 -2.21 4.30
CA PHE A 131 -0.54 -2.24 5.76
C PHE A 131 0.91 -2.28 6.20
N GLN A 132 1.20 -1.70 7.36
CA GLN A 132 2.55 -1.67 7.94
C GLN A 132 3.06 -3.08 8.28
N ASP A 133 2.16 -3.98 8.69
CA ASP A 133 2.49 -5.38 8.98
C ASP A 133 2.02 -6.28 7.82
N PRO A 134 2.95 -6.80 7.00
CA PRO A 134 2.61 -7.72 5.92
C PRO A 134 2.12 -9.08 6.42
N TYR A 135 2.43 -9.45 7.67
CA TYR A 135 2.00 -10.73 8.24
C TYR A 135 0.49 -10.78 8.49
N SER A 136 -0.07 -9.68 8.98
CA SER A 136 -1.49 -9.60 9.27
C SER A 136 -2.36 -9.45 8.02
N SER A 137 -1.78 -9.09 6.87
CA SER A 137 -2.50 -8.88 5.63
C SER A 137 -2.66 -10.14 4.77
N LEU A 138 -1.80 -11.15 4.97
CA LEU A 138 -1.83 -12.42 4.24
C LEU A 138 -2.64 -13.48 5.00
N ASN A 139 -3.50 -14.22 4.30
CA ASN A 139 -4.23 -15.33 4.91
C ASN A 139 -3.27 -16.51 5.15
N PRO A 140 -3.02 -16.92 6.42
CA PRO A 140 -2.05 -17.96 6.72
C PRO A 140 -2.45 -19.37 6.22
N CYS A 141 -3.72 -19.56 5.88
CA CYS A 141 -4.27 -20.84 5.42
C CYS A 141 -4.31 -20.97 3.89
N MET A 142 -3.83 -19.98 3.16
CA MET A 142 -3.81 -19.96 1.69
C MET A 142 -2.37 -19.81 1.18
N THR A 143 -2.07 -20.44 0.06
CA THR A 143 -0.85 -20.19 -0.69
C THR A 143 -0.89 -18.82 -1.37
N ILE A 144 0.25 -18.26 -1.72
CA ILE A 144 0.31 -16.97 -2.45
C ILE A 144 -0.49 -17.04 -3.76
N ASN A 145 -0.36 -18.15 -4.51
CA ASN A 145 -1.13 -18.34 -5.73
C ASN A 145 -2.66 -18.36 -5.51
N GLU A 146 -3.13 -18.93 -4.41
CA GLU A 146 -4.55 -18.95 -4.09
C GLU A 146 -5.07 -17.56 -3.78
N MET A 147 -4.32 -16.77 -3.00
CA MET A 147 -4.68 -15.37 -2.69
C MET A 147 -4.71 -14.50 -3.95
N LEU A 148 -3.70 -14.62 -4.82
CA LEU A 148 -3.67 -13.92 -6.10
C LEU A 148 -4.83 -14.36 -7.02
N THR A 149 -5.14 -15.66 -7.03
CA THR A 149 -6.27 -16.22 -7.78
C THR A 149 -7.60 -15.65 -7.31
N GLU A 150 -7.81 -15.53 -5.99
CA GLU A 150 -9.02 -14.95 -5.43
C GLU A 150 -9.19 -13.48 -5.83
N THR A 151 -8.09 -12.71 -5.75
CA THR A 151 -8.06 -11.30 -6.15
C THR A 151 -8.41 -11.13 -7.64
N LEU A 152 -7.87 -11.97 -8.52
CA LEU A 152 -8.15 -11.92 -9.96
C LEU A 152 -9.60 -12.34 -10.25
N ARG A 153 -10.12 -13.37 -9.57
CA ARG A 153 -11.54 -13.79 -9.71
C ARG A 153 -12.51 -12.68 -9.30
N ALA A 154 -12.18 -11.91 -8.28
CA ALA A 154 -13.02 -10.79 -7.86
C ALA A 154 -13.15 -9.72 -8.95
N LYS A 155 -12.08 -9.49 -9.74
CA LYS A 155 -12.09 -8.58 -10.91
C LYS A 155 -12.85 -9.16 -12.11
N GLU A 156 -12.72 -10.47 -12.35
CA GLU A 156 -13.32 -11.15 -13.51
C GLU A 156 -14.86 -11.30 -13.45
N LYS A 157 -15.47 -11.21 -12.27
CA LYS A 157 -16.94 -11.30 -12.12
C LYS A 157 -17.72 -10.28 -12.95
N GLN A 158 -17.04 -9.28 -13.49
CA GLN A 158 -17.65 -8.22 -14.29
C GLN A 158 -17.65 -8.51 -15.82
N ILE A 159 -16.98 -9.58 -16.29
CA ILE A 159 -16.78 -9.85 -17.71
C ILE A 159 -17.23 -11.28 -18.03
N LYS A 160 -18.06 -11.48 -19.07
CA LYS A 160 -18.52 -12.81 -19.52
C LYS A 160 -17.50 -13.40 -20.51
N PHE A 161 -16.71 -14.39 -20.09
CA PHE A 161 -15.81 -15.18 -20.94
C PHE A 161 -15.77 -16.66 -20.55
N ASP A 162 -15.25 -17.54 -21.42
CA ASP A 162 -15.15 -18.98 -21.20
C ASP A 162 -14.23 -19.33 -20.01
N GLN A 163 -14.63 -20.32 -19.20
CA GLN A 163 -13.96 -20.67 -17.95
C GLN A 163 -12.58 -21.32 -18.13
N LYS A 164 -12.34 -22.04 -19.25
CA LYS A 164 -11.08 -22.72 -19.52
C LYS A 164 -9.96 -21.76 -19.93
N GLU A 165 -10.27 -20.79 -20.79
CA GLU A 165 -9.34 -19.75 -21.21
C GLU A 165 -8.95 -18.85 -20.02
N ARG A 166 -9.92 -18.49 -19.16
CA ARG A 166 -9.68 -17.72 -17.94
C ARG A 166 -8.69 -18.38 -16.99
N LYS A 167 -8.71 -19.71 -16.85
CA LYS A 167 -7.79 -20.41 -15.94
C LYS A 167 -6.34 -20.31 -16.42
N LYS A 168 -6.11 -20.44 -17.72
CA LYS A 168 -4.76 -20.32 -18.32
C LYS A 168 -4.26 -18.87 -18.27
N ASP A 169 -5.11 -17.91 -18.60
CA ASP A 169 -4.76 -16.49 -18.57
C ASP A 169 -4.45 -16.02 -17.15
N ARG A 170 -5.25 -16.44 -16.15
CA ARG A 170 -5.01 -16.15 -14.75
C ARG A 170 -3.69 -16.69 -14.23
N GLN A 171 -3.36 -17.93 -14.58
CA GLN A 171 -2.08 -18.54 -14.21
C GLN A 171 -0.90 -17.73 -14.78
N ARG A 172 -0.99 -17.31 -16.04
CA ARG A 172 0.01 -16.47 -16.69
C ARG A 172 0.13 -15.09 -16.02
N GLN A 173 -0.98 -14.49 -15.66
CA GLN A 173 -0.99 -13.20 -14.93
C GLN A 173 -0.32 -13.34 -13.54
N ILE A 174 -0.60 -14.41 -12.79
CA ILE A 174 0.02 -14.69 -11.50
C ILE A 174 1.55 -14.82 -11.65
N GLU A 175 2.03 -15.59 -12.61
CA GLU A 175 3.45 -15.75 -12.89
C GLU A 175 4.13 -14.42 -13.22
N GLN A 176 3.49 -13.59 -14.03
CA GLN A 176 3.97 -12.25 -14.35
C GLN A 176 4.00 -11.33 -13.11
N MET A 177 2.99 -11.40 -12.24
CA MET A 177 2.96 -10.61 -11.00
C MET A 177 4.09 -11.01 -10.06
N LEU A 178 4.29 -12.32 -9.84
CA LEU A 178 5.38 -12.83 -9.01
C LEU A 178 6.75 -12.41 -9.54
N THR A 179 6.97 -12.55 -10.84
CA THR A 179 8.23 -12.15 -11.49
C THR A 179 8.50 -10.65 -11.33
N ARG A 180 7.48 -9.79 -11.48
CA ARG A 180 7.62 -8.33 -11.32
C ARG A 180 8.09 -7.91 -9.93
N VAL A 181 7.72 -8.65 -8.90
CA VAL A 181 8.15 -8.38 -7.51
C VAL A 181 9.38 -9.18 -7.11
N GLY A 182 9.99 -9.93 -8.06
CA GLY A 182 11.18 -10.75 -7.81
C GLY A 182 10.91 -12.00 -6.99
N LEU A 183 9.70 -12.56 -7.10
CA LEU A 183 9.33 -13.87 -6.56
C LEU A 183 9.31 -14.92 -7.67
N SER A 184 9.63 -16.16 -7.34
CA SER A 184 9.58 -17.31 -8.25
C SER A 184 8.18 -17.94 -8.28
N SER A 185 7.92 -18.73 -9.31
CA SER A 185 6.70 -19.57 -9.37
C SER A 185 6.60 -20.58 -8.23
N LEU A 186 7.76 -20.97 -7.65
CA LEU A 186 7.82 -21.86 -6.47
C LEU A 186 7.35 -21.11 -5.21
N ASP A 187 7.73 -19.83 -5.06
CA ASP A 187 7.27 -19.01 -3.94
C ASP A 187 5.74 -18.82 -3.97
N GLY A 188 5.16 -18.77 -5.16
CA GLY A 188 3.71 -18.72 -5.34
C GLY A 188 2.96 -19.93 -4.75
N LYS A 189 3.61 -21.09 -4.66
CA LYS A 189 3.02 -22.32 -4.12
C LYS A 189 3.19 -22.46 -2.60
N ARG A 190 3.94 -21.55 -1.96
CA ARG A 190 4.21 -21.54 -0.52
C ARG A 190 3.11 -20.83 0.24
N TYR A 191 2.97 -21.22 1.50
CA TYR A 191 2.19 -20.48 2.48
C TYR A 191 2.99 -19.28 3.02
N PRO A 192 2.35 -18.23 3.54
CA PRO A 192 3.05 -17.07 4.08
C PRO A 192 4.14 -17.40 5.11
N ARG A 193 3.91 -18.39 5.95
CA ARG A 193 4.87 -18.86 6.96
C ARG A 193 6.18 -19.44 6.38
N GLU A 194 6.15 -19.90 5.13
CA GLU A 194 7.28 -20.53 4.44
C GLU A 194 8.14 -19.52 3.67
N LEU A 195 7.71 -18.25 3.65
CA LEU A 195 8.40 -17.15 3.03
C LEU A 195 9.24 -16.36 4.03
N SER A 196 10.35 -15.78 3.59
CA SER A 196 11.11 -14.82 4.38
C SER A 196 10.31 -13.52 4.60
N GLY A 197 10.71 -12.68 5.57
CA GLY A 197 10.07 -11.40 5.82
C GLY A 197 10.00 -10.51 4.56
N GLY A 198 11.12 -10.39 3.84
CA GLY A 198 11.18 -9.63 2.59
C GLY A 198 10.34 -10.23 1.46
N GLN A 199 10.25 -11.58 1.36
CA GLN A 199 9.37 -12.24 0.40
C GLN A 199 7.90 -12.00 0.71
N ARG A 200 7.51 -12.02 2.00
CA ARG A 200 6.13 -11.70 2.43
C ARG A 200 5.74 -10.26 2.12
N GLN A 201 6.69 -9.33 2.28
CA GLN A 201 6.44 -7.93 1.94
C GLN A 201 6.21 -7.71 0.45
N LYS A 202 6.84 -8.54 -0.39
CA LYS A 202 6.68 -8.50 -1.86
C LYS A 202 5.40 -9.18 -2.35
N ALA A 203 4.89 -10.15 -1.59
CA ALA A 203 3.70 -10.92 -1.93
C ALA A 203 2.41 -10.16 -1.62
#